data_7f847aafd11f209710b6e05ba7f7087d
#
_entry.id   7f847aafd11f209710b6e05ba7f7087d
#
_cell.length_a   1.000
_cell.length_b   1.000
_cell.length_c   1.000
_cell.angle_alpha   90.00
_cell.angle_beta   90.00
_cell.angle_gamma   90.00
#
_symmetry.space_group_name_H-M   'P 1'
#
loop_
_entity.id
_entity.type
_entity.pdbx_description
1 polymer ?
#
loop_
_entity_poly.entity_id
_entity_poly.type
_entity_poly.pdbx_seq_one_letter_code
_entity_poly.pdbx_strand_id
1 'polypeptide(L)'
;MFERILPWSLQGIGPFLNTYGDVLFFRHIRRTPPIETNPRASTSVHSIVAHRFVYAYLVAVKSLLYHFSDITVFVHDDGSLNARDRELIRAHMPEAIIIDRAEITRRFDHDICDPFLSQVRSSYTSYLKLFDPTFLRHGQRIILLDTDTLFLRAPTAVINWARNGGEPWYHLAPRGNMKATSREKSATSQQEPHIQTLIMNDLVVLNDELGRDYRLEQGFCAGFVGYSVDLVDFKELRELLTCLYAKFGDRIFRWGAEQAIHGLLLCGKGAKALPIQDYFVYTQNNAGNVANATFVHFVGENRFFRFRYPRLAARLMRNLAGS
;
A
#
# COMPACT_ATOMS: atom_id res chain seq x y z
N MET A 1 -15.15 30.62 3.20
CA MET A 1 -14.20 31.62 3.74
C MET A 1 -13.24 31.03 4.81
N PHE A 2 -13.58 29.93 5.49
CA PHE A 2 -12.72 29.29 6.51
C PHE A 2 -11.63 28.35 5.98
N GLU A 3 -11.66 27.98 4.69
CA GLU A 3 -10.68 27.05 4.09
C GLU A 3 -9.29 27.65 3.83
N ARG A 4 -9.07 28.95 4.05
CA ARG A 4 -7.80 29.64 3.79
C ARG A 4 -6.91 29.86 5.02
N ILE A 5 -7.37 29.57 6.22
CA ILE A 5 -6.69 30.04 7.45
C ILE A 5 -5.75 29.00 8.06
N LEU A 6 -6.05 27.70 7.96
CA LEU A 6 -5.19 26.62 8.47
C LEU A 6 -5.24 25.40 7.56
N PRO A 7 -4.12 24.67 7.35
CA PRO A 7 -4.15 23.35 6.72
C PRO A 7 -5.13 22.43 7.43
N TRP A 8 -5.83 21.56 6.68
CA TRP A 8 -6.82 20.62 7.24
C TRP A 8 -6.27 19.81 8.42
N SER A 9 -5.00 19.40 8.37
CA SER A 9 -4.29 18.69 9.43
C SER A 9 -4.13 19.47 10.74
N LEU A 10 -4.20 20.77 10.69
CA LEU A 10 -4.08 21.66 11.88
C LEU A 10 -5.45 22.14 12.40
N GLN A 11 -6.53 21.86 11.66
CA GLN A 11 -7.88 22.09 12.15
C GLN A 11 -8.23 20.97 13.13
N GLY A 12 -8.75 21.26 14.31
CA GLY A 12 -8.99 20.27 15.38
C GLY A 12 -9.79 19.05 14.96
N ILE A 13 -10.59 19.12 13.88
CA ILE A 13 -11.33 18.00 13.29
C ILE A 13 -10.40 17.03 12.54
N GLY A 14 -9.37 17.50 11.85
CA GLY A 14 -8.46 16.65 11.06
C GLY A 14 -7.76 15.57 11.88
N PRO A 15 -7.06 15.90 12.96
CA PRO A 15 -6.42 14.93 13.85
C PRO A 15 -7.41 13.94 14.47
N PHE A 16 -8.58 14.42 14.90
CA PHE A 16 -9.64 13.56 15.42
C PHE A 16 -10.12 12.52 14.39
N LEU A 17 -10.40 12.95 13.16
CA LEU A 17 -10.83 12.06 12.09
C LEU A 17 -9.74 11.07 11.67
N ASN A 18 -8.47 11.48 11.67
CA ASN A 18 -7.37 10.56 11.40
C ASN A 18 -7.24 9.45 12.45
N THR A 19 -7.71 9.69 13.67
CA THR A 19 -7.70 8.71 14.76
C THR A 19 -8.96 7.83 14.75
N TYR A 20 -10.13 8.44 14.63
CA TYR A 20 -11.43 7.76 14.85
C TYR A 20 -12.28 7.62 13.59
N GLY A 21 -11.90 8.27 12.49
CA GLY A 21 -12.73 8.34 11.28
C GLY A 21 -13.07 6.98 10.67
N ASP A 22 -12.15 6.02 10.75
CA ASP A 22 -12.38 4.68 10.20
C ASP A 22 -13.52 3.97 10.95
N VAL A 23 -13.51 4.01 12.26
CA VAL A 23 -14.58 3.44 13.07
C VAL A 23 -15.90 4.20 12.87
N LEU A 24 -15.85 5.53 12.81
CA LEU A 24 -17.05 6.35 12.65
C LEU A 24 -17.74 6.12 11.31
N PHE A 25 -16.98 6.07 10.21
CA PHE A 25 -17.55 6.06 8.87
C PHE A 25 -17.62 4.66 8.25
N PHE A 26 -16.69 3.76 8.59
CA PHE A 26 -16.58 2.48 7.89
C PHE A 26 -17.10 1.28 8.68
N ARG A 27 -17.44 1.42 9.98
CA ARG A 27 -17.98 0.31 10.79
C ARG A 27 -19.22 -0.37 10.19
N HIS A 28 -19.96 0.34 9.34
CA HIS A 28 -21.15 -0.21 8.69
C HIS A 28 -20.82 -1.23 7.61
N ILE A 29 -19.57 -1.36 7.18
CA ILE A 29 -19.10 -2.42 6.26
C ILE A 29 -19.45 -3.81 6.81
N ARG A 30 -19.45 -4.00 8.12
CA ARG A 30 -19.82 -5.26 8.79
C ARG A 30 -21.25 -5.73 8.51
N ARG A 31 -22.11 -4.89 7.92
CA ARG A 31 -23.48 -5.23 7.54
C ARG A 31 -23.61 -5.66 6.07
N THR A 32 -22.53 -5.58 5.31
CA THR A 32 -22.54 -6.03 3.93
C THR A 32 -22.31 -7.55 3.85
N PRO A 33 -22.89 -8.25 2.86
CA PRO A 33 -22.74 -9.70 2.72
C PRO A 33 -21.24 -10.08 2.52
N PRO A 34 -20.85 -11.33 2.80
CA PRO A 34 -19.53 -11.83 2.46
C PRO A 34 -19.30 -11.81 0.94
N ILE A 35 -18.04 -11.83 0.54
CA ILE A 35 -17.63 -12.05 -0.85
C ILE A 35 -16.74 -13.29 -0.87
N GLU A 36 -17.12 -14.28 -1.65
CA GLU A 36 -16.31 -15.47 -1.90
C GLU A 36 -15.12 -15.10 -2.77
N THR A 37 -13.97 -15.68 -2.48
CA THR A 37 -12.72 -15.51 -3.22
C THR A 37 -12.17 -16.86 -3.61
N ASN A 38 -11.18 -16.89 -4.50
CA ASN A 38 -10.58 -18.14 -4.93
C ASN A 38 -9.20 -18.34 -4.27
N PRO A 39 -9.08 -19.19 -3.24
CA PRO A 39 -7.80 -19.41 -2.55
C PRO A 39 -6.73 -20.12 -3.41
N ARG A 40 -7.10 -20.56 -4.61
CA ARG A 40 -6.19 -21.20 -5.59
C ARG A 40 -6.00 -20.35 -6.85
N ALA A 41 -6.39 -19.09 -6.83
CA ALA A 41 -6.21 -18.19 -7.96
C ALA A 41 -4.73 -18.02 -8.30
N SER A 42 -4.43 -17.81 -9.58
CA SER A 42 -3.06 -17.52 -10.04
C SER A 42 -2.57 -16.13 -9.62
N THR A 43 -3.48 -15.26 -9.22
CA THR A 43 -3.17 -13.91 -8.73
C THR A 43 -3.62 -13.79 -7.29
N SER A 44 -2.78 -13.18 -6.46
CA SER A 44 -3.05 -12.89 -5.05
C SER A 44 -3.05 -11.39 -4.77
N VAL A 45 -3.91 -10.93 -3.86
CA VAL A 45 -3.88 -9.59 -3.30
C VAL A 45 -3.39 -9.64 -1.86
N HIS A 46 -2.42 -8.80 -1.51
CA HIS A 46 -1.78 -8.74 -0.21
C HIS A 46 -1.99 -7.36 0.41
N SER A 47 -2.44 -7.32 1.65
CA SER A 47 -2.61 -6.09 2.44
C SER A 47 -2.02 -6.25 3.83
N ILE A 48 -1.28 -5.25 4.31
CA ILE A 48 -0.87 -5.17 5.71
C ILE A 48 -1.99 -4.52 6.49
N VAL A 49 -2.50 -5.21 7.51
CA VAL A 49 -3.68 -4.77 8.25
C VAL A 49 -3.37 -4.62 9.73
N ALA A 50 -3.57 -3.41 10.25
CA ALA A 50 -3.55 -3.13 11.67
C ALA A 50 -4.98 -3.13 12.25
N HIS A 51 -5.12 -3.48 13.54
CA HIS A 51 -6.38 -3.45 14.27
C HIS A 51 -7.22 -2.21 13.99
N ARG A 52 -6.62 -1.03 14.09
CA ARG A 52 -7.32 0.25 13.88
C ARG A 52 -7.85 0.46 12.46
N PHE A 53 -7.34 -0.28 11.47
CA PHE A 53 -7.67 -0.12 10.05
C PHE A 53 -8.52 -1.26 9.47
N VAL A 54 -9.00 -2.20 10.29
CA VAL A 54 -9.77 -3.35 9.82
C VAL A 54 -11.01 -2.94 9.02
N TYR A 55 -11.76 -1.93 9.47
CA TYR A 55 -12.93 -1.45 8.71
C TYR A 55 -12.55 -0.78 7.38
N ALA A 56 -11.47 0.02 7.37
CA ALA A 56 -10.97 0.62 6.15
C ALA A 56 -10.46 -0.44 5.18
N TYR A 57 -9.72 -1.44 5.69
CA TYR A 57 -9.29 -2.59 4.91
C TYR A 57 -10.47 -3.30 4.25
N LEU A 58 -11.53 -3.61 5.01
CA LEU A 58 -12.72 -4.26 4.45
C LEU A 58 -13.38 -3.41 3.36
N VAL A 59 -13.41 -2.08 3.50
CA VAL A 59 -13.89 -1.19 2.45
C VAL A 59 -12.98 -1.26 1.23
N ALA A 60 -11.66 -1.20 1.42
CA ALA A 60 -10.68 -1.23 0.33
C ALA A 60 -10.75 -2.56 -0.45
N VAL A 61 -10.59 -3.69 0.24
CA VAL A 61 -10.55 -5.00 -0.42
C VAL A 61 -11.89 -5.36 -1.04
N LYS A 62 -13.02 -5.10 -0.38
CA LYS A 62 -14.37 -5.39 -0.95
C LYS A 62 -14.68 -4.50 -2.14
N SER A 63 -14.10 -3.30 -2.23
CA SER A 63 -14.24 -2.47 -3.43
C SER A 63 -13.53 -3.07 -4.65
N LEU A 64 -12.41 -3.79 -4.46
CA LEU A 64 -11.76 -4.57 -5.52
C LEU A 64 -12.58 -5.83 -5.83
N LEU A 65 -12.93 -6.61 -4.79
CA LEU A 65 -13.61 -7.89 -4.92
C LEU A 65 -15.01 -7.76 -5.54
N TYR A 66 -15.67 -6.64 -5.40
CA TYR A 66 -16.94 -6.32 -6.06
C TYR A 66 -16.82 -6.39 -7.60
N HIS A 67 -15.63 -6.13 -8.12
CA HIS A 67 -15.35 -6.16 -9.56
C HIS A 67 -14.56 -7.41 -9.99
N PHE A 68 -13.78 -7.99 -9.08
CA PHE A 68 -12.89 -9.10 -9.37
C PHE A 68 -12.65 -9.95 -8.12
N SER A 69 -13.39 -11.05 -7.98
CA SER A 69 -13.32 -11.95 -6.82
C SER A 69 -12.53 -13.26 -7.11
N ASP A 70 -12.18 -13.54 -8.37
CA ASP A 70 -11.31 -14.67 -8.72
C ASP A 70 -9.83 -14.35 -8.41
N ILE A 71 -9.56 -14.18 -7.12
CA ILE A 71 -8.27 -13.78 -6.58
C ILE A 71 -8.08 -14.38 -5.17
N THR A 72 -6.85 -14.76 -4.82
CA THR A 72 -6.51 -15.18 -3.46
C THR A 72 -6.27 -13.94 -2.59
N VAL A 73 -6.86 -13.89 -1.42
CA VAL A 73 -6.72 -12.75 -0.48
C VAL A 73 -5.80 -13.11 0.67
N PHE A 74 -4.69 -12.39 0.81
CA PHE A 74 -3.78 -12.46 1.94
C PHE A 74 -3.90 -11.23 2.83
N VAL A 75 -4.11 -11.47 4.12
CA VAL A 75 -4.17 -10.45 5.17
C VAL A 75 -2.94 -10.62 6.05
N HIS A 76 -1.98 -9.72 5.93
CA HIS A 76 -0.79 -9.72 6.77
C HIS A 76 -1.08 -8.94 8.05
N ASP A 77 -1.13 -9.64 9.18
CA ASP A 77 -1.24 -9.01 10.49
C ASP A 77 0.03 -8.21 10.80
N ASP A 78 -0.11 -6.93 11.13
CA ASP A 78 1.01 -6.11 11.59
C ASP A 78 1.46 -6.44 13.02
N GLY A 79 0.78 -7.39 13.66
CA GLY A 79 0.96 -7.82 15.04
C GLY A 79 -0.09 -7.26 16.01
N SER A 80 -1.06 -6.48 15.52
CA SER A 80 -2.08 -5.84 16.36
C SER A 80 -3.48 -6.43 16.21
N LEU A 81 -3.73 -7.35 15.26
CA LEU A 81 -5.04 -7.95 15.07
C LEU A 81 -5.42 -8.85 16.24
N ASN A 82 -6.58 -8.59 16.83
CA ASN A 82 -7.16 -9.43 17.86
C ASN A 82 -8.10 -10.51 17.27
N ALA A 83 -8.65 -11.38 18.13
CA ALA A 83 -9.55 -12.46 17.70
C ALA A 83 -10.81 -11.94 16.98
N ARG A 84 -11.39 -10.83 17.44
CA ARG A 84 -12.59 -10.23 16.84
C ARG A 84 -12.31 -9.67 15.45
N ASP A 85 -11.13 -9.11 15.24
CA ASP A 85 -10.71 -8.63 13.91
C ASP A 85 -10.60 -9.77 12.91
N ARG A 86 -9.96 -10.87 13.35
CA ARG A 86 -9.79 -12.08 12.53
C ARG A 86 -11.14 -12.73 12.22
N GLU A 87 -12.06 -12.79 13.18
CA GLU A 87 -13.43 -13.26 12.97
C GLU A 87 -14.18 -12.36 11.98
N LEU A 88 -14.07 -11.04 12.12
CA LEU A 88 -14.71 -10.08 11.22
C LEU A 88 -14.19 -10.22 9.78
N ILE A 89 -12.88 -10.36 9.60
CA ILE A 89 -12.27 -10.57 8.28
C ILE A 89 -12.81 -11.86 7.66
N ARG A 90 -12.83 -12.97 8.40
CA ARG A 90 -13.38 -14.25 7.91
C ARG A 90 -14.86 -14.20 7.61
N ALA A 91 -15.64 -13.46 8.42
CA ALA A 91 -17.07 -13.27 8.17
C ALA A 91 -17.35 -12.55 6.84
N HIS A 92 -16.39 -11.73 6.36
CA HIS A 92 -16.55 -10.98 5.11
C HIS A 92 -15.84 -11.61 3.91
N MET A 93 -14.81 -12.42 4.16
CA MET A 93 -14.03 -13.15 3.16
C MET A 93 -13.65 -14.51 3.76
N PRO A 94 -14.53 -15.52 3.66
CA PRO A 94 -14.33 -16.81 4.32
C PRO A 94 -13.03 -17.50 3.92
N GLU A 95 -12.60 -17.33 2.66
CA GLU A 95 -11.41 -17.94 2.08
C GLU A 95 -10.12 -17.09 2.26
N ALA A 96 -10.20 -15.95 2.97
CA ALA A 96 -9.02 -15.10 3.18
C ALA A 96 -7.98 -15.79 4.09
N ILE A 97 -6.74 -15.75 3.65
CA ILE A 97 -5.59 -16.31 4.37
C ILE A 97 -4.99 -15.22 5.26
N ILE A 98 -5.19 -15.35 6.57
CA ILE A 98 -4.63 -14.41 7.55
C ILE A 98 -3.25 -14.91 7.97
N ILE A 99 -2.22 -14.14 7.66
CA ILE A 99 -0.82 -14.42 7.98
C ILE A 99 -0.51 -13.83 9.36
N ASP A 100 -0.25 -14.69 10.31
CA ASP A 100 0.15 -14.29 11.66
C ASP A 100 1.57 -13.72 11.67
N ARG A 101 1.73 -12.54 12.28
CA ARG A 101 3.01 -11.81 12.33
C ARG A 101 4.13 -12.63 12.96
N ALA A 102 3.87 -13.27 14.08
CA ALA A 102 4.90 -14.02 14.82
C ALA A 102 5.28 -15.30 14.09
N GLU A 103 4.30 -15.98 13.50
CA GLU A 103 4.52 -17.20 12.74
C GLU A 103 5.37 -16.93 11.49
N ILE A 104 4.96 -15.97 10.66
CA ILE A 104 5.69 -15.66 9.42
C ILE A 104 7.11 -15.13 9.72
N THR A 105 7.31 -14.42 10.84
CA THR A 105 8.64 -13.96 11.24
C THR A 105 9.55 -15.13 11.60
N ARG A 106 9.07 -16.09 12.38
CA ARG A 106 9.86 -17.29 12.71
C ARG A 106 10.24 -18.09 11.46
N ARG A 107 9.30 -18.27 10.54
CA ARG A 107 9.54 -18.97 9.26
C ARG A 107 10.56 -18.21 8.42
N PHE A 108 10.40 -16.91 8.26
CA PHE A 108 11.32 -16.06 7.51
C PHE A 108 12.74 -16.14 8.06
N ASP A 109 12.91 -15.97 9.37
CA ASP A 109 14.22 -16.02 10.04
C ASP A 109 14.88 -17.39 9.89
N HIS A 110 14.09 -18.48 9.96
CA HIS A 110 14.57 -19.84 9.79
C HIS A 110 14.99 -20.15 8.34
N ASP A 111 14.15 -19.76 7.35
CA ASP A 111 14.32 -20.18 5.95
C ASP A 111 15.30 -19.28 5.20
N ILE A 112 15.32 -17.98 5.50
CA ILE A 112 16.20 -17.00 4.84
C ILE A 112 17.58 -16.95 5.48
N CYS A 113 17.66 -17.14 6.80
CA CYS A 113 18.93 -17.16 7.57
C CYS A 113 19.83 -15.94 7.32
N ASP A 114 19.25 -14.76 7.10
CA ASP A 114 19.96 -13.49 6.91
C ASP A 114 19.54 -12.46 7.97
N PRO A 115 20.40 -12.21 8.99
CA PRO A 115 20.06 -11.29 10.08
C PRO A 115 19.79 -9.85 9.62
N PHE A 116 20.45 -9.39 8.54
CA PHE A 116 20.23 -8.05 8.04
C PHE A 116 18.87 -7.91 7.33
N LEU A 117 18.49 -8.88 6.50
CA LEU A 117 17.15 -8.90 5.91
C LEU A 117 16.06 -8.99 6.98
N SER A 118 16.26 -9.81 8.02
CA SER A 118 15.36 -9.89 9.18
C SER A 118 15.24 -8.56 9.92
N GLN A 119 16.36 -7.86 10.12
CA GLN A 119 16.39 -6.52 10.71
C GLN A 119 15.62 -5.51 9.86
N VAL A 120 15.88 -5.44 8.55
CA VAL A 120 15.16 -4.52 7.65
C VAL A 120 13.66 -4.82 7.66
N ARG A 121 13.26 -6.10 7.48
CA ARG A 121 11.86 -6.52 7.48
C ARG A 121 11.13 -6.12 8.76
N SER A 122 11.77 -6.21 9.92
CA SER A 122 11.17 -5.90 11.22
C SER A 122 11.22 -4.43 11.60
N SER A 123 12.07 -3.63 10.96
CA SER A 123 12.36 -2.22 11.33
C SER A 123 11.16 -1.30 11.16
N TYR A 124 10.36 -1.51 10.13
CA TYR A 124 9.17 -0.72 9.84
C TYR A 124 8.08 -1.58 9.19
N THR A 125 6.84 -1.45 9.65
CA THR A 125 5.72 -2.31 9.25
C THR A 125 5.49 -2.38 7.73
N SER A 126 5.73 -1.29 6.99
CA SER A 126 5.55 -1.29 5.53
C SER A 126 6.51 -2.22 4.80
N TYR A 127 7.64 -2.60 5.40
CA TYR A 127 8.54 -3.59 4.79
C TYR A 127 7.90 -4.97 4.61
N LEU A 128 6.87 -5.28 5.40
CA LEU A 128 6.12 -6.52 5.19
C LEU A 128 5.53 -6.63 3.78
N LYS A 129 5.19 -5.49 3.14
CA LYS A 129 4.69 -5.47 1.75
C LYS A 129 5.73 -6.00 0.77
N LEU A 130 7.01 -5.72 1.02
CA LEU A 130 8.11 -6.15 0.16
C LEU A 130 8.52 -7.58 0.46
N PHE A 131 8.63 -7.93 1.74
CA PHE A 131 9.21 -9.19 2.17
C PHE A 131 8.22 -10.35 2.17
N ASP A 132 7.02 -10.17 2.74
CA ASP A 132 6.12 -11.30 2.99
C ASP A 132 5.50 -11.88 1.71
N PRO A 133 4.99 -11.09 0.75
CA PRO A 133 4.52 -11.63 -0.53
C PRO A 133 5.62 -12.34 -1.32
N THR A 134 6.83 -11.75 -1.33
CA THR A 134 8.02 -12.34 -1.96
C THR A 134 8.42 -13.67 -1.31
N PHE A 135 8.33 -13.76 0.02
CA PHE A 135 8.63 -14.99 0.77
C PHE A 135 7.59 -16.08 0.55
N LEU A 136 6.30 -15.72 0.57
CA LEU A 136 5.20 -16.67 0.41
C LEU A 136 5.09 -17.25 -1.02
N ARG A 137 5.45 -16.49 -2.06
CA ARG A 137 5.47 -16.91 -3.47
C ARG A 137 4.20 -17.64 -3.91
N HIS A 138 3.03 -17.10 -3.54
CA HIS A 138 1.75 -17.73 -3.88
C HIS A 138 1.27 -17.35 -5.29
N GLY A 139 0.87 -18.35 -6.06
CA GLY A 139 0.38 -18.17 -7.42
C GLY A 139 1.48 -17.71 -8.40
N GLN A 140 1.09 -16.86 -9.34
CA GLN A 140 2.00 -16.31 -10.38
C GLN A 140 2.17 -14.80 -10.25
N ARG A 141 1.20 -14.10 -9.66
CA ARG A 141 1.13 -12.65 -9.63
C ARG A 141 0.70 -12.14 -8.27
N ILE A 142 1.30 -11.05 -7.88
CA ILE A 142 1.08 -10.36 -6.62
C ILE A 142 0.48 -8.99 -6.92
N ILE A 143 -0.58 -8.62 -6.20
CA ILE A 143 -1.10 -7.26 -6.10
C ILE A 143 -0.92 -6.81 -4.66
N LEU A 144 -0.24 -5.70 -4.43
CA LEU A 144 -0.24 -5.04 -3.12
C LEU A 144 -1.37 -4.02 -3.10
N LEU A 145 -2.09 -3.96 -1.98
CA LEU A 145 -3.22 -3.05 -1.78
C LEU A 145 -3.19 -2.45 -0.38
N ASP A 146 -3.08 -1.13 -0.29
CA ASP A 146 -3.16 -0.42 0.98
C ASP A 146 -4.60 -0.33 1.51
N THR A 147 -4.74 -0.24 2.82
CA THR A 147 -6.02 -0.26 3.53
C THR A 147 -6.87 1.01 3.34
N ASP A 148 -6.28 2.08 2.85
CA ASP A 148 -6.92 3.38 2.66
C ASP A 148 -7.17 3.70 1.17
N THR A 149 -7.54 2.67 0.42
CA THR A 149 -7.82 2.72 -1.01
C THR A 149 -9.30 2.45 -1.31
N LEU A 150 -9.74 2.82 -2.51
CA LEU A 150 -11.10 2.56 -2.96
C LEU A 150 -11.18 2.45 -4.48
N PHE A 151 -11.78 1.36 -4.96
CA PHE A 151 -12.17 1.20 -6.36
C PHE A 151 -13.59 1.76 -6.57
N LEU A 152 -13.72 2.68 -7.50
CA LEU A 152 -14.99 3.33 -7.84
C LEU A 152 -15.62 2.76 -9.11
N ARG A 153 -14.80 2.10 -9.93
CA ARG A 153 -15.15 1.43 -11.17
C ARG A 153 -14.34 0.15 -11.33
N ALA A 154 -14.75 -0.73 -12.23
CA ALA A 154 -14.00 -1.92 -12.57
C ALA A 154 -12.58 -1.56 -13.06
N PRO A 155 -11.51 -2.03 -12.42
CA PRO A 155 -10.13 -1.78 -12.85
C PRO A 155 -9.76 -2.72 -14.01
N THR A 156 -10.34 -2.52 -15.18
CA THR A 156 -10.27 -3.44 -16.31
C THR A 156 -8.84 -3.78 -16.72
N ALA A 157 -7.93 -2.78 -16.73
CA ALA A 157 -6.52 -3.01 -17.05
C ALA A 157 -5.86 -3.97 -16.04
N VAL A 158 -6.13 -3.78 -14.74
CA VAL A 158 -5.62 -4.64 -13.65
C VAL A 158 -6.22 -6.04 -13.72
N ILE A 159 -7.53 -6.15 -13.98
CA ILE A 159 -8.21 -7.45 -14.12
C ILE A 159 -7.63 -8.23 -15.30
N ASN A 160 -7.43 -7.57 -16.44
CA ASN A 160 -6.83 -8.20 -17.61
C ASN A 160 -5.39 -8.66 -17.32
N TRP A 161 -4.61 -7.83 -16.65
CA TRP A 161 -3.27 -8.21 -16.22
C TRP A 161 -3.29 -9.37 -15.22
N ALA A 162 -4.20 -9.37 -14.26
CA ALA A 162 -4.34 -10.44 -13.28
C ALA A 162 -4.67 -11.80 -13.94
N ARG A 163 -5.40 -11.81 -15.05
CA ARG A 163 -5.75 -13.02 -15.80
C ARG A 163 -4.67 -13.48 -16.76
N ASN A 164 -4.08 -12.53 -17.50
CA ASN A 164 -3.23 -12.84 -18.66
C ASN A 164 -1.73 -12.62 -18.40
N GLY A 165 -1.37 -11.92 -17.32
CA GLY A 165 0.00 -11.47 -17.06
C GLY A 165 0.35 -10.23 -17.89
N GLY A 166 1.63 -9.89 -17.90
CA GLY A 166 2.17 -8.72 -18.57
C GLY A 166 3.22 -8.02 -17.72
N GLU A 167 3.61 -6.82 -18.14
CA GLU A 167 4.58 -6.00 -17.41
C GLU A 167 4.07 -5.64 -16.01
N PRO A 168 4.95 -5.51 -15.02
CA PRO A 168 4.57 -5.00 -13.71
C PRO A 168 4.04 -3.57 -13.83
N TRP A 169 3.22 -3.19 -12.87
CA TRP A 169 2.59 -1.86 -12.88
C TRP A 169 2.50 -1.25 -11.48
N TYR A 170 2.33 0.07 -11.43
CA TYR A 170 2.18 0.85 -10.21
C TYR A 170 1.26 2.06 -10.43
N HIS A 171 0.82 2.70 -9.36
CA HIS A 171 0.14 3.99 -9.45
C HIS A 171 1.05 5.13 -8.98
N LEU A 172 0.72 6.35 -9.39
CA LEU A 172 1.48 7.55 -9.07
C LEU A 172 0.77 8.44 -8.05
N ALA A 173 1.55 9.01 -7.15
CA ALA A 173 1.15 10.20 -6.41
C ALA A 173 1.36 11.45 -7.27
N PRO A 174 0.47 12.46 -7.20
CA PRO A 174 0.66 13.72 -7.91
C PRO A 174 1.97 14.39 -7.50
N ARG A 175 2.66 14.99 -8.48
CA ARG A 175 3.89 15.73 -8.26
C ARG A 175 3.68 16.80 -7.18
N GLY A 176 4.60 16.90 -6.23
CA GLY A 176 4.56 17.88 -5.13
C GLY A 176 3.96 17.40 -3.81
N ASN A 177 3.42 16.18 -3.73
CA ASN A 177 2.82 15.64 -2.49
C ASN A 177 3.78 14.86 -1.58
N MET A 178 5.05 14.77 -1.92
CA MET A 178 6.06 14.11 -1.10
C MET A 178 6.64 15.05 -0.03
N LYS A 179 5.81 15.92 0.55
CA LYS A 179 6.20 16.64 1.77
C LYS A 179 6.08 15.67 2.94
N ALA A 180 7.12 15.60 3.77
CA ALA A 180 7.08 14.91 5.04
C ALA A 180 5.78 15.21 5.79
N THR A 181 5.14 14.16 6.32
CA THR A 181 3.90 14.31 7.07
C THR A 181 4.16 15.12 8.35
N SER A 182 3.13 15.79 8.89
CA SER A 182 3.21 16.63 10.09
C SER A 182 3.77 15.94 11.34
N ARG A 183 3.85 14.61 11.36
CA ARG A 183 4.51 13.85 12.44
C ARG A 183 6.03 14.00 12.47
N GLU A 184 6.67 14.38 11.36
CA GLU A 184 8.11 14.65 11.31
C GLU A 184 8.46 16.14 11.57
N LYS A 185 7.45 17.00 11.75
CA LYS A 185 7.62 18.45 11.93
C LYS A 185 8.00 18.88 13.35
N SER A 186 8.35 17.99 14.27
CA SER A 186 8.86 18.40 15.58
C SER A 186 10.38 18.55 15.54
N ALA A 187 10.78 19.81 15.63
CA ALA A 187 12.11 20.29 16.04
C ALA A 187 13.28 20.06 15.06
N THR A 188 13.34 20.80 13.96
CA THR A 188 14.55 21.54 13.52
C THR A 188 14.30 22.21 12.17
N SER A 189 14.78 23.41 11.98
CA SER A 189 14.47 24.30 10.85
C SER A 189 15.16 23.97 9.52
N GLN A 190 15.69 22.76 9.34
CA GLN A 190 16.15 22.23 8.05
C GLN A 190 15.41 20.91 7.80
N GLN A 191 14.38 20.93 6.96
CA GLN A 191 13.71 19.72 6.50
C GLN A 191 14.69 18.91 5.66
N GLU A 192 15.19 17.81 6.22
CA GLU A 192 15.94 16.84 5.43
C GLU A 192 15.09 16.32 4.25
N PRO A 193 15.66 16.17 3.04
CA PRO A 193 14.94 15.63 1.92
C PRO A 193 14.39 14.23 2.22
N HIS A 194 13.22 13.91 1.66
CA HIS A 194 12.65 12.57 1.76
C HIS A 194 13.60 11.53 1.19
N ILE A 195 13.69 10.34 1.80
CA ILE A 195 14.62 9.27 1.39
C ILE A 195 14.51 8.92 -0.10
N GLN A 196 13.31 8.92 -0.68
CA GLN A 196 13.11 8.69 -2.11
C GLN A 196 13.81 9.76 -2.96
N THR A 197 13.79 11.03 -2.54
CA THR A 197 14.49 12.11 -3.24
C THR A 197 16.01 11.92 -3.18
N LEU A 198 16.53 11.47 -2.04
CA LEU A 198 17.96 11.20 -1.89
C LEU A 198 18.40 10.05 -2.80
N ILE A 199 17.63 8.95 -2.81
CA ILE A 199 17.90 7.80 -3.69
C ILE A 199 17.84 8.22 -5.16
N MET A 200 16.85 9.04 -5.55
CA MET A 200 16.77 9.55 -6.94
C MET A 200 18.00 10.39 -7.33
N ASN A 201 18.49 11.23 -6.42
CA ASN A 201 19.67 12.06 -6.67
C ASN A 201 20.96 11.25 -6.79
N ASP A 202 21.03 10.09 -6.13
CA ASP A 202 22.19 9.20 -6.09
C ASP A 202 22.08 8.00 -7.06
N LEU A 203 21.04 7.99 -7.89
CA LEU A 203 20.65 6.80 -8.69
C LEU A 203 21.74 6.35 -9.67
N VAL A 204 22.46 7.29 -10.29
CA VAL A 204 23.56 6.98 -11.22
C VAL A 204 24.67 6.25 -10.48
N VAL A 205 25.10 6.78 -9.34
CA VAL A 205 26.16 6.17 -8.51
C VAL A 205 25.73 4.80 -7.98
N LEU A 206 24.47 4.67 -7.55
CA LEU A 206 23.90 3.40 -7.12
C LEU A 206 23.94 2.33 -8.22
N ASN A 207 23.58 2.71 -9.44
CA ASN A 207 23.60 1.83 -10.60
C ASN A 207 25.02 1.39 -10.96
N ASP A 208 25.98 2.31 -10.96
CA ASP A 208 27.39 2.02 -11.25
C ASP A 208 27.98 1.05 -10.21
N GLU A 209 27.72 1.29 -8.92
CA GLU A 209 28.20 0.44 -7.83
C GLU A 209 27.64 -0.98 -7.88
N LEU A 210 26.37 -1.13 -8.26
CA LEU A 210 25.67 -2.42 -8.29
C LEU A 210 25.74 -3.11 -9.66
N GLY A 211 26.25 -2.43 -10.71
CA GLY A 211 26.21 -2.94 -12.07
C GLY A 211 24.77 -3.21 -12.54
N ARG A 212 23.83 -2.33 -12.22
CA ARG A 212 22.39 -2.45 -12.48
C ARG A 212 21.86 -1.23 -13.26
N ASP A 213 20.66 -1.34 -13.80
CA ASP A 213 19.90 -0.23 -14.42
C ASP A 213 18.60 0.01 -13.63
N TYR A 214 18.74 0.34 -12.34
CA TYR A 214 17.59 0.73 -11.54
C TYR A 214 17.06 2.06 -12.04
N ARG A 215 15.72 2.17 -11.97
CA ARG A 215 14.97 3.39 -12.28
C ARG A 215 14.00 3.66 -11.16
N LEU A 216 13.70 4.92 -10.94
CA LEU A 216 12.71 5.32 -9.94
C LEU A 216 11.88 6.47 -10.49
N GLU A 217 10.60 6.24 -10.70
CA GLU A 217 9.68 7.28 -11.19
C GLU A 217 9.30 8.23 -10.06
N GLN A 218 9.35 9.52 -10.38
CA GLN A 218 8.93 10.54 -9.42
C GLN A 218 7.43 10.40 -9.10
N GLY A 219 7.11 10.26 -7.80
CA GLY A 219 5.74 10.03 -7.35
C GLY A 219 5.34 8.54 -7.35
N PHE A 220 6.27 7.61 -7.58
CA PHE A 220 6.00 6.19 -7.38
C PHE A 220 5.33 5.96 -6.02
N CYS A 221 4.26 5.18 -6.00
CA CYS A 221 3.53 4.85 -4.78
C CYS A 221 3.30 3.34 -4.69
N ALA A 222 3.79 2.72 -3.61
CA ALA A 222 3.67 1.28 -3.35
C ALA A 222 2.30 0.86 -2.76
N GLY A 223 1.34 1.78 -2.63
CA GLY A 223 0.02 1.47 -2.06
C GLY A 223 -0.91 0.68 -2.98
N PHE A 224 -0.58 0.60 -4.29
CA PHE A 224 -1.25 -0.26 -5.26
C PHE A 224 -0.30 -0.55 -6.40
N VAL A 225 0.26 -1.75 -6.41
CA VAL A 225 1.22 -2.23 -7.41
C VAL A 225 0.94 -3.68 -7.76
N GLY A 226 1.33 -4.12 -8.97
CA GLY A 226 1.22 -5.50 -9.39
C GLY A 226 2.47 -5.98 -10.11
N TYR A 227 2.92 -7.19 -9.79
CA TYR A 227 4.11 -7.80 -10.35
C TYR A 227 4.07 -9.34 -10.27
N SER A 228 4.90 -10.04 -11.05
CA SER A 228 5.04 -11.50 -10.99
C SER A 228 5.80 -11.93 -9.73
N VAL A 229 5.47 -13.10 -9.17
CA VAL A 229 6.10 -13.61 -7.93
C VAL A 229 7.61 -13.75 -8.02
N ASP A 230 8.16 -13.92 -9.23
CA ASP A 230 9.60 -14.08 -9.47
C ASP A 230 10.33 -12.77 -9.71
N LEU A 231 9.61 -11.63 -9.70
CA LEU A 231 10.22 -10.34 -10.02
C LEU A 231 11.17 -9.86 -8.92
N VAL A 232 10.86 -10.12 -7.65
CA VAL A 232 11.70 -9.75 -6.51
C VAL A 232 12.44 -10.98 -6.02
N ASP A 233 13.79 -10.89 -5.96
CA ASP A 233 14.69 -11.92 -5.44
C ASP A 233 15.39 -11.40 -4.19
N PHE A 234 15.50 -12.26 -3.15
CA PHE A 234 16.13 -11.90 -1.87
C PHE A 234 17.64 -11.63 -2.01
N LYS A 235 18.33 -12.25 -2.97
CA LYS A 235 19.72 -11.94 -3.22
C LYS A 235 19.89 -10.51 -3.76
N GLU A 236 19.12 -10.16 -4.79
CA GLU A 236 19.09 -8.80 -5.35
C GLU A 236 18.67 -7.78 -4.28
N LEU A 237 17.63 -8.10 -3.52
CA LEU A 237 17.15 -7.24 -2.43
C LEU A 237 18.23 -7.02 -1.37
N ARG A 238 18.97 -8.05 -1.02
CA ARG A 238 20.09 -7.98 -0.05
C ARG A 238 21.21 -7.07 -0.54
N GLU A 239 21.62 -7.22 -1.79
CA GLU A 239 22.65 -6.38 -2.44
C GLU A 239 22.21 -4.92 -2.44
N LEU A 240 20.99 -4.64 -2.92
CA LEU A 240 20.43 -3.29 -2.97
C LEU A 240 20.34 -2.65 -1.57
N LEU A 241 19.79 -3.35 -0.60
CA LEU A 241 19.64 -2.85 0.77
C LEU A 241 20.98 -2.59 1.44
N THR A 242 21.99 -3.41 1.17
CA THR A 242 23.35 -3.22 1.70
C THR A 242 23.99 -1.95 1.16
N CYS A 243 23.87 -1.72 -0.14
CA CYS A 243 24.38 -0.50 -0.77
C CYS A 243 23.63 0.74 -0.25
N LEU A 244 22.30 0.69 -0.16
CA LEU A 244 21.50 1.79 0.39
C LEU A 244 21.81 2.06 1.86
N TYR A 245 22.07 1.03 2.66
CA TYR A 245 22.45 1.18 4.07
C TYR A 245 23.83 1.85 4.20
N ALA A 246 24.80 1.45 3.37
CA ALA A 246 26.12 2.07 3.35
C ALA A 246 26.06 3.58 3.01
N LYS A 247 25.12 3.99 2.12
CA LYS A 247 24.95 5.39 1.69
C LYS A 247 24.10 6.22 2.64
N PHE A 248 22.99 5.67 3.16
CA PHE A 248 21.96 6.43 3.86
C PHE A 248 21.80 6.02 5.32
N GLY A 249 22.55 5.03 5.81
CA GLY A 249 22.51 4.54 7.18
C GLY A 249 21.09 4.14 7.61
N ASP A 250 20.74 4.43 8.87
CA ASP A 250 19.44 4.06 9.47
C ASP A 250 18.23 4.72 8.81
N ARG A 251 18.43 5.61 7.85
CA ARG A 251 17.30 6.22 7.10
C ARG A 251 16.55 5.17 6.29
N ILE A 252 17.20 4.07 5.89
CA ILE A 252 16.52 2.96 5.20
C ILE A 252 15.50 2.25 6.11
N PHE A 253 15.60 2.36 7.43
CA PHE A 253 14.67 1.74 8.37
C PHE A 253 13.44 2.62 8.69
N ARG A 254 13.31 3.75 8.01
CA ARG A 254 12.25 4.74 8.27
C ARG A 254 11.19 4.74 7.17
N TRP A 255 10.11 5.43 7.46
CA TRP A 255 9.00 5.62 6.54
C TRP A 255 9.45 6.13 5.16
N GLY A 256 8.89 5.55 4.11
CA GLY A 256 9.15 5.91 2.70
C GLY A 256 10.32 5.19 2.04
N ALA A 257 11.22 4.55 2.81
CA ALA A 257 12.32 3.78 2.23
C ALA A 257 11.82 2.53 1.49
N GLU A 258 10.90 1.79 2.10
CA GLU A 258 10.25 0.62 1.48
C GLU A 258 9.63 0.99 0.12
N GLN A 259 8.93 2.13 0.03
CA GLN A 259 8.34 2.60 -1.21
C GLN A 259 9.38 2.89 -2.29
N ALA A 260 10.50 3.52 -1.93
CA ALA A 260 11.59 3.79 -2.85
C ALA A 260 12.23 2.48 -3.36
N ILE A 261 12.45 1.51 -2.48
CA ILE A 261 13.02 0.20 -2.82
C ILE A 261 12.09 -0.57 -3.76
N HIS A 262 10.79 -0.60 -3.50
CA HIS A 262 9.81 -1.14 -4.45
C HIS A 262 9.92 -0.47 -5.81
N GLY A 263 10.01 0.87 -5.83
CA GLY A 263 10.16 1.64 -7.06
C GLY A 263 11.39 1.26 -7.85
N LEU A 264 12.56 1.12 -7.20
CA LEU A 264 13.79 0.68 -7.85
C LEU A 264 13.64 -0.70 -8.49
N LEU A 265 13.12 -1.66 -7.73
CA LEU A 265 12.95 -3.05 -8.19
C LEU A 265 11.95 -3.15 -9.34
N LEU A 266 10.80 -2.47 -9.24
CA LEU A 266 9.75 -2.56 -10.25
C LEU A 266 10.09 -1.76 -11.50
N CYS A 267 10.49 -0.49 -11.36
CA CYS A 267 10.80 0.37 -12.52
C CYS A 267 12.06 -0.09 -13.27
N GLY A 268 13.07 -0.60 -12.56
CA GLY A 268 14.26 -1.23 -13.17
C GLY A 268 13.92 -2.47 -14.02
N LYS A 269 12.80 -3.12 -13.75
CA LYS A 269 12.29 -4.29 -14.49
C LYS A 269 11.14 -3.93 -15.44
N GLY A 270 11.03 -2.67 -15.84
CA GLY A 270 10.13 -2.22 -16.90
C GLY A 270 8.69 -1.95 -16.46
N ALA A 271 8.43 -1.80 -15.16
CA ALA A 271 7.09 -1.49 -14.67
C ALA A 271 6.52 -0.22 -15.31
N LYS A 272 5.20 -0.22 -15.57
CA LYS A 272 4.48 0.89 -16.18
C LYS A 272 3.55 1.56 -15.16
N ALA A 273 3.51 2.88 -15.22
CA ALA A 273 2.54 3.63 -14.43
C ALA A 273 1.12 3.41 -14.98
N LEU A 274 0.17 3.11 -14.10
CA LEU A 274 -1.25 3.18 -14.45
C LEU A 274 -1.63 4.64 -14.78
N PRO A 275 -2.64 4.87 -15.66
CA PRO A 275 -3.05 6.22 -16.03
C PRO A 275 -3.40 7.07 -14.81
N ILE A 276 -2.65 8.16 -14.57
CA ILE A 276 -2.77 8.99 -13.37
C ILE A 276 -4.13 9.68 -13.24
N GLN A 277 -4.85 9.87 -14.33
CA GLN A 277 -6.21 10.43 -14.33
C GLN A 277 -7.24 9.44 -13.74
N ASP A 278 -6.96 8.13 -13.81
CA ASP A 278 -7.85 7.05 -13.37
C ASP A 278 -7.39 6.41 -12.06
N TYR A 279 -6.07 6.45 -11.77
CA TYR A 279 -5.43 5.81 -10.62
C TYR A 279 -4.52 6.81 -9.92
N PHE A 280 -4.96 7.40 -8.82
CA PHE A 280 -4.17 8.43 -8.16
C PHE A 280 -4.30 8.47 -6.64
N VAL A 281 -3.34 9.13 -6.01
CA VAL A 281 -3.41 9.51 -4.60
C VAL A 281 -4.26 10.77 -4.44
N TYR A 282 -5.24 10.73 -3.55
CA TYR A 282 -6.15 11.83 -3.25
C TYR A 282 -5.42 12.99 -2.55
N THR A 283 -5.66 14.18 -3.06
CA THR A 283 -5.10 15.42 -2.52
C THR A 283 -6.14 16.53 -2.58
N GLN A 284 -5.85 17.64 -1.90
CA GLN A 284 -6.70 18.83 -1.98
C GLN A 284 -6.82 19.37 -3.43
N ASN A 285 -5.74 19.24 -4.22
CA ASN A 285 -5.65 19.80 -5.57
C ASN A 285 -6.42 18.96 -6.60
N ASN A 286 -6.58 17.64 -6.37
CA ASN A 286 -7.28 16.75 -7.33
C ASN A 286 -8.65 16.27 -6.83
N ALA A 287 -9.18 16.87 -5.76
CA ALA A 287 -10.45 16.48 -5.15
C ALA A 287 -11.65 16.54 -6.12
N GLY A 288 -11.59 17.32 -7.20
CA GLY A 288 -12.59 17.39 -8.26
C GLY A 288 -12.58 16.18 -9.20
N ASN A 289 -11.43 15.51 -9.36
CA ASN A 289 -11.24 14.43 -10.34
C ASN A 289 -11.78 13.07 -9.86
N VAL A 290 -12.11 12.94 -8.59
CA VAL A 290 -12.56 11.68 -7.96
C VAL A 290 -13.78 11.06 -8.64
N ALA A 291 -14.68 11.87 -9.17
CA ALA A 291 -15.91 11.37 -9.82
C ALA A 291 -15.63 10.47 -11.05
N ASN A 292 -14.50 10.67 -11.71
CA ASN A 292 -14.11 9.95 -12.92
C ASN A 292 -13.06 8.85 -12.68
N ALA A 293 -12.51 8.77 -11.46
CA ALA A 293 -11.49 7.81 -11.12
C ALA A 293 -11.98 6.37 -11.16
N THR A 294 -11.08 5.45 -11.51
CA THR A 294 -11.24 4.02 -11.31
C THR A 294 -10.79 3.63 -9.89
N PHE A 295 -9.66 4.20 -9.45
CA PHE A 295 -9.05 3.91 -8.16
C PHE A 295 -8.56 5.19 -7.48
N VAL A 296 -8.75 5.29 -6.19
CA VAL A 296 -8.29 6.42 -5.37
C VAL A 296 -7.63 5.91 -4.09
N HIS A 297 -6.43 6.42 -3.80
CA HIS A 297 -5.68 6.16 -2.58
C HIS A 297 -5.77 7.37 -1.64
N PHE A 298 -6.37 7.20 -0.47
CA PHE A 298 -6.66 8.28 0.49
C PHE A 298 -5.58 8.35 1.58
N VAL A 299 -4.38 8.80 1.23
CA VAL A 299 -3.21 8.77 2.11
C VAL A 299 -3.23 9.90 3.15
N GLY A 300 -2.87 9.55 4.38
CA GLY A 300 -2.43 10.48 5.42
C GLY A 300 -3.44 11.58 5.76
N GLU A 301 -2.95 12.83 5.84
CA GLU A 301 -3.73 13.98 6.31
C GLU A 301 -4.93 14.34 5.42
N ASN A 302 -4.86 13.99 4.12
CA ASN A 302 -5.94 14.27 3.18
C ASN A 302 -7.05 13.22 3.20
N ARG A 303 -6.90 12.14 3.95
CA ARG A 303 -7.80 10.98 3.96
C ARG A 303 -9.28 11.36 4.13
N PHE A 304 -9.58 12.26 5.06
CA PHE A 304 -10.94 12.70 5.33
C PHE A 304 -11.26 14.09 4.78
N PHE A 305 -10.37 14.67 3.98
CA PHE A 305 -10.60 15.99 3.40
C PHE A 305 -11.91 16.05 2.61
N ARG A 306 -12.75 17.04 2.91
CA ARG A 306 -14.09 17.23 2.34
C ARG A 306 -15.01 16.01 2.48
N PHE A 307 -14.72 15.07 3.36
CA PHE A 307 -15.47 13.82 3.57
C PHE A 307 -15.72 13.02 2.29
N ARG A 308 -14.79 13.12 1.30
CA ARG A 308 -14.93 12.40 0.03
C ARG A 308 -14.86 10.89 0.24
N TYR A 309 -13.83 10.41 0.97
CA TYR A 309 -13.68 8.99 1.24
C TYR A 309 -14.89 8.40 1.98
N PRO A 310 -15.38 8.96 3.09
CA PRO A 310 -16.59 8.48 3.76
C PRO A 310 -17.83 8.40 2.86
N ARG A 311 -18.06 9.41 2.02
CA ARG A 311 -19.23 9.43 1.11
C ARG A 311 -19.14 8.33 0.04
N LEU A 312 -17.97 8.12 -0.52
CA LEU A 312 -17.73 7.08 -1.53
C LEU A 312 -17.81 5.68 -0.93
N ALA A 313 -17.20 5.48 0.24
CA ALA A 313 -17.31 4.22 0.99
C ALA A 313 -18.77 3.90 1.38
N ALA A 314 -19.56 4.90 1.80
CA ALA A 314 -20.98 4.72 2.08
C ALA A 314 -21.77 4.32 0.83
N ARG A 315 -21.41 4.84 -0.36
CA ARG A 315 -22.01 4.42 -1.63
C ARG A 315 -21.67 2.97 -1.96
N LEU A 316 -20.40 2.58 -1.82
CA LEU A 316 -19.98 1.19 -1.99
C LEU A 316 -20.74 0.25 -1.06
N MET A 317 -20.83 0.58 0.24
CA MET A 317 -21.53 -0.25 1.23
C MET A 317 -23.01 -0.45 0.89
N ARG A 318 -23.68 0.57 0.33
CA ARG A 318 -25.06 0.43 -0.17
C ARG A 318 -25.14 -0.50 -1.38
N ASN A 319 -24.22 -0.38 -2.32
CA ASN A 319 -24.18 -1.26 -3.50
C ASN A 319 -23.97 -2.72 -3.09
N LEU A 320 -23.04 -2.96 -2.17
CA LEU A 320 -22.76 -4.30 -1.63
C LEU A 320 -23.94 -4.89 -0.85
N ALA A 321 -24.76 -4.07 -0.18
CA ALA A 321 -25.91 -4.53 0.57
C ALA A 321 -27.16 -4.78 -0.31
N GLY A 322 -27.19 -4.24 -1.52
CA GLY A 322 -28.27 -4.43 -2.50
C GLY A 322 -27.96 -5.45 -3.60
N SER A 323 -26.75 -6.03 -3.59
CA SER A 323 -26.34 -7.13 -4.45
C SER A 323 -26.54 -8.46 -3.74
#